data_9ba630aeb6a89d9841ee74ba945515d3
#
_entry.id   9ba630aeb6a89d9841ee74ba945515d3
#
_cell.length_a   1.000
_cell.length_b   1.000
_cell.length_c   1.000
_cell.angle_alpha   90.00
_cell.angle_beta   90.00
_cell.angle_gamma   90.00
#
_symmetry.space_group_name_H-M   'P 1'
#
loop_
_entity.id
_entity.type
_entity.pdbx_description
1 polymer ?
#
loop_
_entity_poly.entity_id
_entity_poly.type
_entity_poly.pdbx_seq_one_letter_code
_entity_poly.pdbx_strand_id
1 'polypeptide(L)'
;MPTAQLRDILVYYEEAGSGDPLVLIMGLGGDLQGWALQVPELSKHYRVITFDNRGAGRTSAPDRPYSIAGMAQDTIALMDRLGIEKASVLGFSMGGFIAQELALAPPNRVDKLILLASAPYIDGYTRTVVRGLID
;
A
#
# COMPACT_ATOMS: atom_id res chain seq x y z
N MET A 1 -3.50 -16.21 10.92
CA MET A 1 -3.03 -15.30 9.86
C MET A 1 -3.48 -13.90 10.21
N PRO A 2 -2.60 -12.92 10.17
CA PRO A 2 -2.98 -11.57 10.55
C PRO A 2 -3.89 -10.95 9.50
N THR A 3 -5.13 -10.71 9.90
CA THR A 3 -6.13 -10.04 9.08
C THR A 3 -6.78 -8.94 9.88
N ALA A 4 -7.24 -7.91 9.19
CA ALA A 4 -7.96 -6.80 9.79
C ALA A 4 -9.21 -6.50 8.99
N GLN A 5 -10.35 -6.40 9.68
CA GLN A 5 -11.58 -5.95 9.06
C GLN A 5 -11.52 -4.43 8.95
N LEU A 6 -11.48 -3.93 7.73
CA LEU A 6 -11.39 -2.51 7.43
C LEU A 6 -12.59 -2.13 6.58
N ARG A 7 -13.36 -1.13 6.99
CA ARG A 7 -14.47 -0.64 6.19
C ARG A 7 -15.27 -1.79 5.56
N ASP A 8 -15.10 -2.04 4.25
CA ASP A 8 -15.83 -3.04 3.47
C ASP A 8 -15.02 -4.28 3.10
N ILE A 9 -13.78 -4.40 3.58
CA ILE A 9 -12.87 -5.50 3.19
C ILE A 9 -12.19 -6.13 4.40
N LEU A 10 -11.77 -7.38 4.22
CA LEU A 10 -10.86 -8.08 5.14
C LEU A 10 -9.48 -8.05 4.51
N VAL A 11 -8.55 -7.33 5.13
CA VAL A 11 -7.19 -7.14 4.63
C VAL A 11 -6.25 -8.15 5.29
N TYR A 12 -5.46 -8.82 4.46
CA TYR A 12 -4.33 -9.63 4.92
C TYR A 12 -3.09 -8.74 4.99
N TYR A 13 -2.40 -8.76 6.14
CA TYR A 13 -1.19 -7.98 6.34
C TYR A 13 -0.17 -8.77 7.14
N GLU A 14 1.09 -8.32 7.11
CA GLU A 14 2.17 -8.87 7.94
C GLU A 14 2.97 -7.74 8.57
N GLU A 15 3.52 -8.01 9.74
CA GLU A 15 4.41 -7.09 10.43
C GLU A 15 5.74 -7.78 10.73
N ALA A 16 6.83 -7.04 10.61
CA ALA A 16 8.17 -7.54 10.95
C ALA A 16 9.00 -6.40 11.54
N GLY A 17 9.78 -6.74 12.57
CA GLY A 17 10.66 -5.77 13.21
C GLY A 17 9.96 -4.89 14.22
N SER A 18 10.68 -3.87 14.68
CA SER A 18 10.21 -2.93 15.68
C SER A 18 10.81 -1.54 15.42
N GLY A 19 10.32 -0.53 16.11
CA GLY A 19 10.78 0.84 15.95
C GLY A 19 9.81 1.69 15.15
N ASP A 20 10.35 2.63 14.38
CA ASP A 20 9.51 3.54 13.59
C ASP A 20 8.74 2.77 12.51
N PRO A 21 7.45 3.06 12.33
CA PRO A 21 6.64 2.32 11.34
C PRO A 21 7.01 2.70 9.91
N LEU A 22 7.10 1.67 9.07
CA LEU A 22 7.34 1.79 7.64
C LEU A 22 6.31 0.93 6.91
N VAL A 23 5.45 1.56 6.14
CA VAL A 23 4.39 0.89 5.39
C VAL A 23 4.83 0.73 3.93
N LEU A 24 4.79 -0.49 3.43
CA LEU A 24 5.15 -0.82 2.04
C LEU A 24 3.88 -1.09 1.24
N ILE A 25 3.67 -0.35 0.15
CA ILE A 25 2.47 -0.47 -0.70
C ILE A 25 2.88 -1.03 -2.06
N MET A 26 2.37 -2.22 -2.38
CA MET A 26 2.68 -2.92 -3.62
C MET A 26 1.89 -2.34 -4.80
N GLY A 27 2.38 -2.59 -6.00
CA GLY A 27 1.76 -2.18 -7.25
C GLY A 27 0.70 -3.15 -7.77
N LEU A 28 0.19 -2.83 -8.96
CA LEU A 28 -0.83 -3.62 -9.64
C LEU A 28 -0.31 -5.03 -9.97
N GLY A 29 -1.13 -6.04 -9.68
CA GLY A 29 -0.81 -7.43 -9.99
C GLY A 29 0.13 -8.11 -9.00
N GLY A 30 0.62 -7.39 -8.00
CA GLY A 30 1.48 -7.94 -6.95
C GLY A 30 0.77 -8.05 -5.61
N ASP A 31 1.38 -8.81 -4.71
CA ASP A 31 0.94 -8.92 -3.33
C ASP A 31 2.13 -8.67 -2.38
N LEU A 32 1.91 -8.82 -1.08
CA LEU A 32 2.96 -8.51 -0.10
C LEU A 32 4.22 -9.37 -0.24
N GLN A 33 4.14 -10.51 -0.90
CA GLN A 33 5.31 -11.36 -1.13
C GLN A 33 6.32 -10.71 -2.08
N GLY A 34 5.91 -9.73 -2.87
CA GLY A 34 6.81 -8.92 -3.68
C GLY A 34 7.89 -8.19 -2.86
N TRP A 35 7.68 -8.06 -1.54
CA TRP A 35 8.63 -7.44 -0.63
C TRP A 35 9.53 -8.45 0.09
N ALA A 36 9.51 -9.73 -0.32
CA ALA A 36 10.19 -10.80 0.40
C ALA A 36 11.71 -10.59 0.54
N LEU A 37 12.33 -9.88 -0.40
CA LEU A 37 13.76 -9.58 -0.34
C LEU A 37 14.08 -8.34 0.49
N GLN A 38 13.15 -7.38 0.59
CA GLN A 38 13.37 -6.13 1.29
C GLN A 38 13.03 -6.21 2.78
N VAL A 39 11.99 -6.95 3.13
CA VAL A 39 11.49 -7.03 4.51
C VAL A 39 12.55 -7.50 5.50
N PRO A 40 13.34 -8.58 5.24
CA PRO A 40 14.35 -9.01 6.20
C PRO A 40 15.37 -7.95 6.55
N GLU A 41 15.76 -7.13 5.59
CA GLU A 41 16.75 -6.05 5.82
C GLU A 41 16.10 -4.85 6.50
N LEU A 42 14.95 -4.41 6.00
CA LEU A 42 14.25 -3.24 6.56
C LEU A 42 13.78 -3.49 7.99
N SER A 43 13.38 -4.71 8.31
CA SER A 43 12.88 -5.06 9.65
C SER A 43 13.96 -5.03 10.73
N LYS A 44 15.22 -4.94 10.36
CA LYS A 44 16.31 -4.71 11.31
C LYS A 44 16.28 -3.29 11.90
N HIS A 45 15.64 -2.36 11.20
CA HIS A 45 15.67 -0.93 11.54
C HIS A 45 14.28 -0.32 11.76
N TYR A 46 13.22 -0.96 11.26
CA TYR A 46 11.87 -0.42 11.27
C TYR A 46 10.85 -1.48 11.66
N ARG A 47 9.68 -1.00 12.14
CA ARG A 47 8.47 -1.80 12.20
C ARG A 47 7.86 -1.79 10.80
N VAL A 48 8.08 -2.86 10.04
CA VAL A 48 7.67 -2.95 8.64
C VAL A 48 6.28 -3.57 8.56
N ILE A 49 5.36 -2.87 7.90
CA ILE A 49 4.01 -3.34 7.63
C ILE A 49 3.87 -3.55 6.13
N THR A 50 3.51 -4.78 5.74
CA THR A 50 3.17 -5.12 4.37
C THR A 50 1.75 -5.65 4.33
N PHE A 51 1.06 -5.47 3.20
CA PHE A 51 -0.31 -5.92 3.08
C PHE A 51 -0.67 -6.14 1.60
N ASP A 52 -1.71 -6.94 1.39
CA ASP A 52 -2.28 -7.12 0.07
C ASP A 52 -3.35 -6.05 -0.15
N ASN A 53 -3.22 -5.30 -1.25
CA ASN A 53 -4.25 -4.32 -1.64
C ASN A 53 -5.58 -5.02 -1.90
N ARG A 54 -6.68 -4.26 -1.86
CA ARG A 54 -7.99 -4.82 -2.24
C ARG A 54 -7.89 -5.44 -3.64
N GLY A 55 -8.44 -6.62 -3.78
CA GLY A 55 -8.41 -7.36 -5.03
C GLY A 55 -7.13 -8.13 -5.28
N ALA A 56 -6.15 -8.08 -4.38
CA ALA A 56 -4.87 -8.78 -4.53
C ALA A 56 -4.67 -9.81 -3.41
N GLY A 57 -3.90 -10.84 -3.71
CA GLY A 57 -3.48 -11.85 -2.73
C GLY A 57 -4.63 -12.42 -1.92
N ARG A 58 -4.52 -12.30 -0.60
CA ARG A 58 -5.49 -12.84 0.37
C ARG A 58 -6.49 -11.81 0.87
N THR A 59 -6.40 -10.59 0.40
CA THR A 59 -7.34 -9.51 0.75
C THR A 59 -8.64 -9.65 -0.08
N SER A 60 -9.75 -9.21 0.49
CA SER A 60 -11.05 -9.21 -0.19
C SER A 60 -10.99 -8.52 -1.56
N ALA A 61 -11.75 -9.06 -2.51
CA ALA A 61 -11.86 -8.53 -3.86
C ALA A 61 -13.32 -8.15 -4.16
N PRO A 62 -13.83 -7.02 -3.62
CA PRO A 62 -15.20 -6.62 -3.87
C PRO A 62 -15.46 -6.39 -5.36
N ASP A 63 -16.65 -6.79 -5.81
CA ASP A 63 -17.08 -6.61 -7.21
C ASP A 63 -17.61 -5.20 -7.42
N ARG A 64 -16.70 -4.24 -7.47
CA ARG A 64 -17.00 -2.82 -7.69
C ARG A 64 -15.73 -2.14 -8.20
N PRO A 65 -15.84 -0.96 -8.85
CA PRO A 65 -14.65 -0.23 -9.29
C PRO A 65 -13.72 0.12 -8.13
N TYR A 66 -12.42 0.03 -8.37
CA TYR A 66 -11.39 0.42 -7.41
C TYR A 66 -10.83 1.79 -7.82
N SER A 67 -10.44 2.58 -6.83
CA SER A 67 -9.79 3.87 -7.05
C SER A 67 -8.53 3.99 -6.22
N ILE A 68 -7.59 4.79 -6.69
CA ILE A 68 -6.37 5.08 -5.94
C ILE A 68 -6.74 5.75 -4.60
N ALA A 69 -7.67 6.70 -4.62
CA ALA A 69 -8.13 7.36 -3.40
C ALA A 69 -8.75 6.36 -2.42
N GLY A 70 -9.55 5.40 -2.90
CA GLY A 70 -10.13 4.37 -2.08
C GLY A 70 -9.09 3.44 -1.48
N MET A 71 -8.07 3.08 -2.25
CA MET A 71 -6.96 2.26 -1.76
C MET A 71 -6.12 3.00 -0.72
N ALA A 72 -5.96 4.31 -0.85
CA ALA A 72 -5.32 5.13 0.18
C ALA A 72 -6.14 5.12 1.47
N GLN A 73 -7.47 5.17 1.38
CA GLN A 73 -8.34 5.05 2.55
C GLN A 73 -8.21 3.68 3.23
N ASP A 74 -8.02 2.61 2.47
CA ASP A 74 -7.72 1.29 3.04
C ASP A 74 -6.42 1.32 3.85
N THR A 75 -5.39 1.98 3.33
CA THR A 75 -4.11 2.12 4.02
C THR A 75 -4.26 2.90 5.33
N ILE A 76 -5.01 4.00 5.30
CA ILE A 76 -5.31 4.78 6.51
C ILE A 76 -6.03 3.90 7.53
N ALA A 77 -7.04 3.16 7.10
CA ALA A 77 -7.80 2.29 7.98
C ALA A 77 -6.93 1.20 8.60
N LEU A 78 -5.98 0.64 7.83
CA LEU A 78 -5.02 -0.33 8.35
C LEU A 78 -4.11 0.31 9.39
N MET A 79 -3.58 1.50 9.12
CA MET A 79 -2.76 2.24 10.08
C MET A 79 -3.52 2.49 11.38
N ASP A 80 -4.79 2.92 11.28
CA ASP A 80 -5.64 3.13 12.45
C ASP A 80 -5.83 1.84 13.25
N ARG A 81 -6.07 0.74 12.56
CA ARG A 81 -6.26 -0.57 13.18
C ARG A 81 -5.01 -1.04 13.93
N LEU A 82 -3.82 -0.68 13.44
CA LEU A 82 -2.54 -1.05 14.03
C LEU A 82 -2.03 -0.03 15.04
N GLY A 83 -2.77 1.04 15.31
CA GLY A 83 -2.38 2.09 16.24
C GLY A 83 -1.24 2.96 15.72
N ILE A 84 -1.11 3.08 14.41
CA ILE A 84 -0.05 3.89 13.78
C ILE A 84 -0.63 5.24 13.41
N GLU A 85 -0.18 6.28 14.12
CA GLU A 85 -0.61 7.64 13.84
C GLU A 85 0.11 8.20 12.61
N LYS A 86 1.41 7.95 12.50
CA LYS A 86 2.25 8.47 11.43
C LYS A 86 3.30 7.44 11.05
N ALA A 87 3.56 7.29 9.75
CA ALA A 87 4.53 6.31 9.24
C ALA A 87 5.30 6.87 8.05
N SER A 88 6.50 6.37 7.84
CA SER A 88 7.14 6.46 6.52
C SER A 88 6.46 5.49 5.58
N VAL A 89 6.31 5.86 4.31
CA VAL A 89 5.58 5.07 3.32
C VAL A 89 6.42 4.91 2.07
N LEU A 90 6.60 3.66 1.65
CA LEU A 90 7.25 3.30 0.40
C LEU A 90 6.21 2.71 -0.54
N GLY A 91 5.98 3.37 -1.68
CA GLY A 91 5.05 2.90 -2.70
C GLY A 91 5.77 2.49 -3.97
N PHE A 92 5.47 1.28 -4.47
CA PHE A 92 6.04 0.73 -5.70
C PHE A 92 5.01 0.80 -6.82
N SER A 93 5.35 1.44 -7.95
CA SER A 93 4.50 1.56 -9.14
C SER A 93 3.13 2.13 -8.78
N MET A 94 2.03 1.41 -8.97
CA MET A 94 0.69 1.84 -8.53
C MET A 94 0.65 2.17 -7.03
N GLY A 95 1.41 1.44 -6.23
CA GLY A 95 1.54 1.73 -4.80
C GLY A 95 2.11 3.12 -4.54
N GLY A 96 2.91 3.66 -5.46
CA GLY A 96 3.39 5.03 -5.40
C GLY A 96 2.28 6.06 -5.59
N PHE A 97 1.31 5.79 -6.46
CA PHE A 97 0.13 6.66 -6.60
C PHE A 97 -0.70 6.65 -5.32
N ILE A 98 -0.88 5.46 -4.72
CA ILE A 98 -1.59 5.31 -3.45
C ILE A 98 -0.88 6.09 -2.34
N ALA A 99 0.44 5.96 -2.27
CA ALA A 99 1.26 6.64 -1.27
C ALA A 99 1.17 8.18 -1.40
N GLN A 100 1.13 8.70 -2.61
CA GLN A 100 0.97 10.13 -2.86
C GLN A 100 -0.40 10.63 -2.41
N GLU A 101 -1.46 9.90 -2.71
CA GLU A 101 -2.80 10.23 -2.22
C GLU A 101 -2.84 10.22 -0.69
N LEU A 102 -2.20 9.22 -0.09
CA LEU A 102 -2.10 9.11 1.36
C LEU A 102 -1.38 10.33 1.97
N ALA A 103 -0.28 10.76 1.34
CA ALA A 103 0.51 11.91 1.81
C ALA A 103 -0.26 13.23 1.69
N LEU A 104 -1.18 13.34 0.74
CA LEU A 104 -1.98 14.55 0.53
C LEU A 104 -3.25 14.57 1.38
N ALA A 105 -3.65 13.43 1.93
CA ALA A 105 -4.89 13.35 2.72
C ALA A 105 -4.69 13.98 4.11
N PRO A 106 -5.62 14.87 4.55
CA PRO A 106 -5.57 15.40 5.91
C PRO A 106 -6.18 14.40 6.91
N PRO A 107 -5.69 14.36 8.17
CA PRO A 107 -4.45 14.99 8.62
C PRO A 107 -3.24 14.26 8.06
N ASN A 108 -2.07 14.92 8.05
CA ASN A 108 -0.85 14.32 7.51
C ASN A 108 -0.44 13.09 8.35
N ARG A 109 -0.47 11.92 7.72
CA ARG A 109 -0.14 10.63 8.33
C ARG A 109 1.19 10.07 7.80
N VAL A 110 1.85 10.77 6.87
CA VAL A 110 3.08 10.32 6.23
C VAL A 110 4.25 11.16 6.73
N ASP A 111 5.24 10.49 7.32
CA ASP A 111 6.48 11.15 7.77
C ASP A 111 7.42 11.36 6.56
N LYS A 112 7.81 10.25 5.92
CA LYS A 112 8.65 10.28 4.71
C LYS A 112 7.97 9.49 3.62
N LEU A 113 7.97 10.05 2.41
CA LEU A 113 7.38 9.43 1.24
C LEU A 113 8.49 8.96 0.31
N ILE A 114 8.52 7.67 0.01
CA ILE A 114 9.49 7.06 -0.90
C ILE A 114 8.72 6.46 -2.08
N LEU A 115 9.07 6.92 -3.28
CA LEU A 115 8.43 6.45 -4.51
C LEU A 115 9.42 5.63 -5.31
N LEU A 116 9.04 4.40 -5.62
CA LEU A 116 9.87 3.47 -6.38
C LEU A 116 9.12 3.09 -7.66
N ALA A 117 9.73 3.37 -8.81
CA ALA A 117 9.16 3.07 -10.13
C ALA A 117 7.74 3.65 -10.28
N SER A 118 7.56 4.90 -9.87
CA SER A 118 6.27 5.59 -9.89
C SER A 118 6.40 6.99 -10.49
N ALA A 119 5.29 7.70 -10.56
CA ALA A 119 5.22 9.02 -11.17
C ALA A 119 4.16 9.89 -10.46
N PRO A 120 4.19 11.22 -10.64
CA PRO A 120 3.17 12.08 -10.02
C PRO A 120 1.80 11.99 -10.70
N TYR A 121 1.76 11.48 -11.93
CA TYR A 121 0.50 11.27 -12.66
C TYR A 121 0.69 10.18 -13.72
N ILE A 122 -0.42 9.67 -14.26
CA ILE A 122 -0.42 8.69 -15.34
C ILE A 122 -0.64 9.41 -16.65
N ASP A 123 0.35 9.40 -17.53
CA ASP A 123 0.23 9.97 -18.87
C ASP A 123 -0.57 9.06 -19.81
N GLY A 124 -0.87 9.56 -21.00
CA GLY A 124 -1.65 8.81 -21.99
C GLY A 124 -1.01 7.50 -22.43
N TYR A 125 0.31 7.50 -22.58
CA TYR A 125 1.06 6.30 -22.96
C TYR A 125 0.96 5.22 -21.88
N THR A 126 1.27 5.57 -20.64
CA THR A 126 1.21 4.64 -19.51
C THR A 126 -0.20 4.10 -19.32
N ARG A 127 -1.22 4.95 -19.47
CA ARG A 127 -2.62 4.53 -19.37
C ARG A 127 -2.97 3.48 -20.43
N THR A 128 -2.50 3.67 -21.66
CA THR A 128 -2.72 2.73 -22.75
C THR A 128 -2.05 1.38 -22.46
N VAL A 129 -0.80 1.40 -21.99
CA VAL A 129 -0.06 0.18 -21.64
C VAL A 129 -0.78 -0.58 -20.53
N VAL A 130 -1.20 0.11 -19.47
CA VAL A 130 -1.87 -0.52 -18.33
C VAL A 130 -3.22 -1.14 -18.78
N ARG A 131 -3.97 -0.46 -19.64
CA ARG A 131 -5.19 -1.04 -20.21
C ARG A 131 -4.91 -2.35 -20.96
N GLY A 132 -3.85 -2.36 -21.76
CA GLY A 132 -3.44 -3.57 -22.48
C GLY A 132 -3.09 -4.74 -21.56
N LEU A 133 -2.61 -4.46 -20.35
CA LEU A 133 -2.31 -5.49 -19.36
C LEU A 133 -3.57 -6.04 -18.67
N ILE A 134 -4.62 -5.24 -18.57
CA ILE A 134 -5.87 -5.60 -17.86
C ILE A 134 -6.86 -6.26 -18.81
N ASP A 135 -6.94 -5.78 -20.05
CA ASP A 135 -7.85 -6.29 -21.08
C ASP A 135 -7.30 -7.58 -21.72
#